data_4c56a92b40b123d05b7d31c094b22fa4
#
_entry.id   4c56a92b40b123d05b7d31c094b22fa4
#
_cell.length_a   1.000
_cell.length_b   1.000
_cell.length_c   1.000
_cell.angle_alpha   90.00
_cell.angle_beta   90.00
_cell.angle_gamma   90.00
#
_symmetry.space_group_name_H-M   'P 1'
#
loop_
_entity.id
_entity.type
_entity.pdbx_description
1 polymer ?
#
loop_
_entity_poly.entity_id
_entity_poly.type
_entity_poly.pdbx_seq_one_letter_code
_entity_poly.pdbx_strand_id
1 'polypeptide(L)'
;MNFDSTLLETYRTLLQTTDLQKAYQEFIRLFRFLRNELERQMPDSRFQNSITENAMDYAYFSFTYPGLKEKVLKLVVVFDHKNFRLEVWLSGVNRTAQCRWAEHW
;
A
#
# COMPACT_ATOMS: atom_id res chain seq x y z
N MET A 1 22.70 -4.52 20.76
CA MET A 1 21.95 -4.11 19.56
C MET A 1 22.59 -2.88 18.96
N ASN A 2 22.92 -2.95 17.68
CA ASN A 2 23.61 -1.87 17.00
C ASN A 2 22.68 -1.19 16.02
N PHE A 3 22.74 0.14 16.01
CA PHE A 3 22.00 0.96 15.06
C PHE A 3 22.97 1.66 14.13
N ASP A 4 22.52 1.92 12.91
CA ASP A 4 23.33 2.67 11.94
C ASP A 4 23.16 4.16 12.21
N SER A 5 24.14 4.74 12.88
CA SER A 5 24.10 6.16 13.24
C SER A 5 24.16 7.09 12.03
N THR A 6 24.80 6.66 10.95
CA THR A 6 24.87 7.44 9.71
C THR A 6 23.49 7.55 9.08
N LEU A 7 22.74 6.46 9.03
CA LEU A 7 21.36 6.48 8.51
C LEU A 7 20.45 7.32 9.39
N LEU A 8 20.59 7.22 10.71
CA LEU A 8 19.78 8.02 11.63
C LEU A 8 20.09 9.52 11.46
N GLU A 9 21.35 9.87 11.23
CA GLU A 9 21.74 11.26 10.96
C GLU A 9 21.16 11.73 9.63
N THR A 10 21.16 10.89 8.60
CA THR A 10 20.53 11.20 7.31
C THR A 10 19.05 11.49 7.49
N TYR A 11 18.38 10.64 8.26
CA TYR A 11 16.96 10.83 8.53
C TYR A 11 16.69 12.16 9.22
N ARG A 12 17.46 12.46 10.26
CA ARG A 12 17.33 13.72 10.99
C ARG A 12 17.55 14.92 10.07
N THR A 13 18.63 14.87 9.28
CA THR A 13 18.99 15.97 8.39
C THR A 13 17.90 16.23 7.35
N LEU A 14 17.40 15.16 6.72
CA LEU A 14 16.34 15.30 5.72
C LEU A 14 15.05 15.85 6.32
N LEU A 15 14.70 15.44 7.54
CA LEU A 15 13.51 15.97 8.22
C LEU A 15 13.67 17.46 8.53
N GLN A 16 14.87 17.90 8.92
CA GLN A 16 15.10 19.28 9.33
C GLN A 16 15.33 20.23 8.18
N THR A 17 15.89 19.74 7.07
CA THR A 17 16.32 20.61 5.96
C THR A 17 15.49 20.48 4.70
N THR A 18 14.56 19.52 4.66
CA THR A 18 13.69 19.32 3.49
C THR A 18 12.24 19.19 3.93
N ASP A 19 11.35 19.18 2.95
CA ASP A 19 9.92 18.96 3.18
C ASP A 19 9.55 17.48 3.19
N LEU A 20 10.50 16.60 3.54
CA LEU A 20 10.26 15.15 3.50
C LEU A 20 9.02 14.74 4.29
N GLN A 21 8.86 15.21 5.52
CA GLN A 21 7.73 14.87 6.36
C GLN A 21 6.42 15.34 5.72
N LYS A 22 6.38 16.58 5.27
CA LYS A 22 5.19 17.14 4.62
C LYS A 22 4.85 16.40 3.34
N ALA A 23 5.87 16.06 2.56
CA ALA A 23 5.68 15.31 1.32
C ALA A 23 5.09 13.93 1.60
N TYR A 24 5.61 13.25 2.60
CA TYR A 24 5.09 11.93 2.98
C TYR A 24 3.64 12.01 3.46
N GLN A 25 3.34 13.01 4.29
CA GLN A 25 1.98 13.23 4.76
C GLN A 25 1.02 13.52 3.61
N GLU A 26 1.48 14.26 2.60
CA GLU A 26 0.66 14.53 1.42
C GLU A 26 0.42 13.26 0.60
N PHE A 27 1.42 12.39 0.50
CA PHE A 27 1.24 11.09 -0.12
C PHE A 27 0.15 10.28 0.61
N ILE A 28 0.19 10.27 1.94
CA ILE A 28 -0.79 9.55 2.75
C ILE A 28 -2.20 10.08 2.47
N ARG A 29 -2.35 11.40 2.39
CA ARG A 29 -3.64 12.02 2.07
C ARG A 29 -4.14 11.59 0.71
N LEU A 30 -3.26 11.60 -0.29
CA LEU A 30 -3.60 11.20 -1.65
C LEU A 30 -4.03 9.74 -1.69
N PHE A 31 -3.28 8.86 -1.04
CA PHE A 31 -3.54 7.43 -1.07
C PHE A 31 -4.84 7.08 -0.35
N ARG A 32 -5.12 7.75 0.77
CA ARG A 32 -6.40 7.61 1.47
C ARG A 32 -7.56 8.11 0.62
N PHE A 33 -7.36 9.20 -0.07
CA PHE A 33 -8.36 9.72 -0.99
C PHE A 33 -8.66 8.71 -2.10
N LEU A 34 -7.62 8.11 -2.67
CA LEU A 34 -7.79 7.09 -3.70
C LEU A 34 -8.60 5.91 -3.18
N ARG A 35 -8.27 5.41 -2.00
CA ARG A 35 -9.01 4.31 -1.38
C ARG A 35 -10.48 4.67 -1.19
N ASN A 36 -10.74 5.84 -0.64
CA ASN A 36 -12.10 6.27 -0.34
C ASN A 36 -12.92 6.51 -1.61
N GLU A 37 -12.27 7.03 -2.64
CA GLU A 37 -12.93 7.27 -3.93
C GLU A 37 -13.29 5.97 -4.62
N LEU A 38 -12.41 4.99 -4.59
CA LEU A 38 -12.70 3.67 -5.15
C LEU A 38 -13.83 2.99 -4.38
N GLU A 39 -13.84 3.08 -3.06
CA GLU A 39 -14.92 2.53 -2.26
C GLU A 39 -16.26 3.15 -2.63
N ARG A 40 -16.28 4.47 -2.82
CA ARG A 40 -17.50 5.18 -3.19
C ARG A 40 -18.01 4.74 -4.56
N GLN A 41 -17.12 4.46 -5.49
CA GLN A 41 -17.49 4.05 -6.86
C GLN A 41 -17.85 2.57 -6.95
N MET A 42 -17.52 1.78 -5.95
CA MET A 42 -17.74 0.33 -5.93
C MET A 42 -18.51 -0.08 -4.68
N PRO A 43 -19.79 0.31 -4.58
CA PRO A 43 -20.56 0.15 -3.33
C PRO A 43 -20.78 -1.31 -2.92
N ASP A 44 -20.72 -2.26 -3.86
CA ASP A 44 -20.90 -3.68 -3.54
C ASP A 44 -19.59 -4.35 -3.08
N SER A 45 -18.51 -3.61 -3.02
CA SER A 45 -17.22 -4.13 -2.65
C SER A 45 -16.93 -3.92 -1.17
N ARG A 46 -16.06 -4.77 -0.62
CA ARG A 46 -15.57 -4.63 0.74
C ARG A 46 -14.14 -4.17 0.71
N PHE A 47 -13.89 -3.02 1.30
CA PHE A 47 -12.56 -2.45 1.40
C PHE A 47 -12.01 -2.64 2.80
N GLN A 48 -10.70 -2.84 2.88
CA GLN A 48 -9.97 -2.73 4.13
C GLN A 48 -10.25 -1.35 4.75
N ASN A 49 -10.40 -1.28 6.07
CA ASN A 49 -10.87 -0.05 6.74
C ASN A 49 -10.00 1.18 6.49
N SER A 50 -8.70 0.97 6.33
CA SER A 50 -7.78 2.07 6.06
C SER A 50 -6.62 1.55 5.22
N ILE A 51 -5.73 2.46 4.83
CA ILE A 51 -4.52 2.05 4.15
C ILE A 51 -3.53 1.45 5.16
N THR A 52 -2.65 0.59 4.68
CA THR A 52 -1.54 0.05 5.46
C THR A 52 -0.25 0.65 4.93
N GLU A 53 0.57 1.12 5.85
CA GLU A 53 1.86 1.71 5.57
C GLU A 53 2.96 0.82 6.09
N ASN A 54 4.00 0.60 5.31
CA ASN A 54 5.10 -0.28 5.70
C ASN A 54 6.45 0.42 5.57
N ALA A 55 6.71 1.32 6.50
CA ALA A 55 8.02 1.99 6.67
C ALA A 55 8.59 2.57 5.36
N MET A 56 7.77 3.24 4.58
CA MET A 56 8.16 3.83 3.29
C MET A 56 8.60 2.82 2.23
N ASP A 57 8.34 1.54 2.45
CA ASP A 57 8.55 0.53 1.42
C ASP A 57 7.33 0.44 0.52
N TYR A 58 6.23 0.01 1.09
CA TYR A 58 4.97 -0.14 0.39
C TYR A 58 3.84 0.46 1.20
N ALA A 59 2.89 1.06 0.51
CA ALA A 59 1.60 1.40 1.08
C ALA A 59 0.57 0.59 0.31
N TYR A 60 -0.47 0.08 0.99
CA TYR A 60 -1.47 -0.69 0.27
C TYR A 60 -2.83 -0.66 0.97
N PHE A 61 -3.84 -0.98 0.20
CA PHE A 61 -5.17 -1.34 0.72
C PHE A 61 -5.74 -2.43 -0.19
N SER A 62 -6.61 -3.24 0.38
CA SER A 62 -7.21 -4.34 -0.36
C SER A 62 -8.72 -4.21 -0.41
N PHE A 63 -9.32 -4.84 -1.38
CA PHE A 63 -10.77 -4.91 -1.47
C PHE A 63 -11.19 -6.17 -2.21
N THR A 64 -12.44 -6.60 -1.93
CA THR A 64 -13.05 -7.73 -2.63
C THR A 64 -14.42 -7.32 -3.12
N TYR A 65 -14.91 -8.01 -4.12
CA TYR A 65 -16.30 -7.89 -4.55
C TYR A 65 -16.86 -9.31 -4.70
N PRO A 66 -18.21 -9.46 -4.81
CA PRO A 66 -18.83 -10.80 -4.69
C PRO A 66 -18.20 -11.89 -5.53
N GLY A 67 -17.87 -11.62 -6.79
CA GLY A 67 -17.27 -12.62 -7.66
C GLY A 67 -15.88 -13.08 -7.22
N LEU A 68 -15.07 -12.18 -6.70
CA LEU A 68 -13.73 -12.51 -6.22
C LEU A 68 -13.76 -13.22 -4.87
N LYS A 69 -14.68 -12.81 -3.99
CA LYS A 69 -14.79 -13.40 -2.66
C LYS A 69 -15.09 -14.89 -2.76
N GLU A 70 -15.97 -15.28 -3.67
CA GLU A 70 -16.32 -16.68 -3.89
C GLU A 70 -15.13 -17.51 -4.34
N LYS A 71 -14.17 -16.89 -5.02
CA LYS A 71 -12.96 -17.56 -5.49
C LYS A 71 -11.80 -17.44 -4.50
N VAL A 72 -12.07 -16.90 -3.31
CA VAL A 72 -11.04 -16.69 -2.26
C VAL A 72 -9.93 -15.76 -2.77
N LEU A 73 -10.31 -14.72 -3.49
CA LEU A 73 -9.38 -13.75 -4.07
C LEU A 73 -9.73 -12.34 -3.62
N LYS A 74 -8.73 -11.47 -3.65
CA LYS A 74 -8.90 -10.05 -3.40
C LYS A 74 -7.98 -9.25 -4.30
N LEU A 75 -8.33 -8.00 -4.53
CA LEU A 75 -7.45 -7.07 -5.22
C LEU A 75 -6.70 -6.22 -4.20
N VAL A 76 -5.43 -6.00 -4.45
CA VAL A 76 -4.58 -5.18 -3.58
C VAL A 76 -4.01 -4.05 -4.41
N VAL A 77 -4.27 -2.82 -3.99
CA VAL A 77 -3.66 -1.65 -4.60
C VAL A 77 -2.41 -1.32 -3.81
N VAL A 78 -1.26 -1.39 -4.46
CA VAL A 78 0.05 -1.25 -3.81
C VAL A 78 0.79 -0.08 -4.42
N PHE A 79 1.34 0.78 -3.57
CA PHE A 79 2.28 1.81 -3.99
C PHE A 79 3.67 1.44 -3.52
N ASP A 80 4.59 1.29 -4.48
CA ASP A 80 5.99 0.98 -4.22
C ASP A 80 6.77 2.30 -4.16
N HIS A 81 7.19 2.70 -2.96
CA HIS A 81 7.88 3.97 -2.76
C HIS A 81 9.22 4.01 -3.48
N LYS A 82 9.96 2.92 -3.43
CA LYS A 82 11.30 2.87 -4.03
C LYS A 82 11.26 3.13 -5.53
N ASN A 83 10.32 2.50 -6.21
CA ASN A 83 10.17 2.63 -7.66
C ASN A 83 9.16 3.71 -8.06
N PHE A 84 8.53 4.32 -7.06
CA PHE A 84 7.51 5.35 -7.21
C PHE A 84 6.43 4.90 -8.20
N ARG A 85 5.85 3.74 -7.94
CA ARG A 85 4.95 3.10 -8.89
C ARG A 85 3.72 2.54 -8.19
N LEU A 86 2.56 2.73 -8.82
CA LEU A 86 1.29 2.17 -8.36
C LEU A 86 1.03 0.86 -9.10
N GLU A 87 0.69 -0.18 -8.35
CA GLU A 87 0.41 -1.50 -8.90
C GLU A 87 -0.90 -2.02 -8.33
N VAL A 88 -1.58 -2.86 -9.10
CA VAL A 88 -2.76 -3.56 -8.65
C VAL A 88 -2.49 -5.06 -8.76
N TRP A 89 -2.61 -5.76 -7.64
CA TRP A 89 -2.28 -7.18 -7.57
C TRP A 89 -3.54 -7.98 -7.30
N LEU A 90 -3.64 -9.14 -7.91
CA LEU A 90 -4.65 -10.13 -7.58
C LEU A 90 -4.04 -11.09 -6.57
N SER A 91 -4.60 -11.16 -5.37
CA SER A 91 -4.02 -11.90 -4.27
C SER A 91 -4.99 -12.95 -3.76
N GLY A 92 -4.46 -14.13 -3.44
CA GLY A 92 -5.26 -15.17 -2.80
C GLY A 92 -5.37 -14.96 -1.31
N VAL A 93 -6.46 -15.46 -0.74
CA VAL A 93 -6.66 -15.40 0.71
C VAL A 93 -5.82 -16.46 1.41
N ASN A 94 -5.43 -17.50 0.66
CA ASN A 94 -4.53 -18.51 1.18
C ASN A 94 -3.18 -18.43 0.45
N ARG A 95 -2.16 -18.98 1.09
CA ARG A 95 -0.80 -18.88 0.59
C ARG A 95 -0.60 -19.47 -0.80
N THR A 96 -1.23 -20.59 -1.08
CA THR A 96 -1.12 -21.25 -2.37
C THR A 96 -1.67 -20.39 -3.49
N ALA A 97 -2.84 -19.82 -3.27
CA ALA A 97 -3.45 -18.93 -4.25
C ALA A 97 -2.61 -17.67 -4.48
N GLN A 98 -2.02 -17.12 -3.42
CA GLN A 98 -1.15 -15.96 -3.54
C GLN A 98 0.05 -16.24 -4.43
N CYS A 99 0.74 -17.36 -4.21
CA CYS A 99 1.91 -17.70 -5.01
C CYS A 99 1.55 -17.88 -6.47
N ARG A 100 0.43 -18.52 -6.73
CA ARG A 100 -0.04 -18.77 -8.07
C ARG A 100 -0.28 -17.49 -8.87
N TRP A 101 -0.95 -16.52 -8.23
CA TRP A 101 -1.30 -15.27 -8.92
C TRP A 101 -0.12 -14.30 -8.98
N ALA A 102 0.77 -14.33 -8.01
CA ALA A 102 1.94 -13.46 -8.01
C ALA A 102 2.84 -13.73 -9.23
N GLU A 103 2.86 -14.93 -9.74
CA GLU A 103 3.67 -15.28 -10.91
C GLU A 103 3.21 -14.58 -12.20
N HIS A 104 2.01 -14.03 -12.22
CA HIS A 104 1.45 -13.36 -13.40
C HIS A 104 1.71 -11.85 -13.41
N TRP A 105 2.38 -11.36 -12.39
CA TRP A 105 2.62 -9.92 -12.24
C TRP A 105 4.11 -9.57 -12.31
#